data_7c8a7ce234fbabc24aad2ae925c3986b
#
_entry.id   7c8a7ce234fbabc24aad2ae925c3986b
#
_cell.length_a   1.000
_cell.length_b   1.000
_cell.length_c   1.000
_cell.angle_alpha   90.00
_cell.angle_beta   90.00
_cell.angle_gamma   90.00
#
_symmetry.space_group_name_H-M   'P 1'
#
loop_
_entity.id
_entity.type
_entity.pdbx_description
1 polymer ?
#
loop_
_entity_poly.entity_id
_entity_poly.type
_entity_poly.pdbx_seq_one_letter_code
_entity_poly.pdbx_strand_id
1 'polypeptide(L)'
;MTVVCDEGRIEWVGSAGLAPRADHELEVDGFLMPGAADRHVHIGLADPGAVLLGGVTAVRDLAWPPDVIFPLADASELPTFNGPLIRAAGPMITAPGGYPTAERWAPPGTGLEVRGAEEAATAVEVLAGRGAAAIKVSLNAEAGPTPTDGELAAIVQAAGERGLPVTAHVQGVGQAERALGAGVSEFAHCPWSERLSESVLEAAAKAVRIVSTLDIWSFGNVTSELRTATDNMARFRAAGGTVVYGTDLGNGAIPPGIDVREVLLLRETVGMTADEILEALVAGPLESGGPADLIAPARDPREDLTALGDLKLVIRAGRVVTAA
;
A
#
# COMPACT_ATOMS: atom_id res chain seq x y z
N MET A 1 -19.14 13.47 -16.76
CA MET A 1 -18.62 12.15 -17.15
C MET A 1 -19.61 11.10 -16.64
N THR A 2 -19.82 10.01 -17.37
CA THR A 2 -20.67 8.89 -16.96
C THR A 2 -19.85 7.59 -17.00
N VAL A 3 -20.05 6.74 -16.03
CA VAL A 3 -19.48 5.39 -15.96
C VAL A 3 -20.63 4.40 -15.90
N VAL A 4 -20.60 3.37 -16.73
CA VAL A 4 -21.54 2.26 -16.69
C VAL A 4 -20.81 1.05 -16.14
N CYS A 5 -21.40 0.40 -15.15
CA CYS A 5 -20.84 -0.75 -14.48
C CYS A 5 -21.82 -1.92 -14.55
N ASP A 6 -21.30 -3.12 -14.79
CA ASP A 6 -22.03 -4.36 -14.71
C ASP A 6 -21.16 -5.45 -14.07
N GLU A 7 -21.78 -6.34 -13.30
CA GLU A 7 -21.13 -7.47 -12.61
C GLU A 7 -19.79 -7.12 -11.92
N GLY A 8 -19.73 -5.93 -11.31
CA GLY A 8 -18.54 -5.47 -10.58
C GLY A 8 -17.40 -4.93 -11.44
N ARG A 9 -17.64 -4.73 -12.74
CA ARG A 9 -16.68 -4.16 -13.69
C ARG A 9 -17.21 -2.91 -14.36
N ILE A 10 -16.29 -2.07 -14.82
CA ILE A 10 -16.61 -0.92 -15.68
C ILE A 10 -16.82 -1.42 -17.09
N GLU A 11 -18.00 -1.21 -17.63
CA GLU A 11 -18.30 -1.54 -19.03
C GLU A 11 -17.99 -0.39 -19.98
N TRP A 12 -18.25 0.84 -19.51
CA TRP A 12 -18.10 2.01 -20.36
C TRP A 12 -17.77 3.26 -19.54
N VAL A 13 -16.98 4.16 -20.14
CA VAL A 13 -16.62 5.48 -19.59
C VAL A 13 -16.73 6.52 -20.70
N GLY A 14 -17.44 7.63 -20.46
CA GLY A 14 -17.55 8.70 -21.45
C GLY A 14 -18.56 9.78 -21.11
N SER A 15 -19.13 10.42 -22.14
CA SER A 15 -20.14 11.48 -21.97
C SER A 15 -21.54 10.88 -21.85
N ALA A 16 -22.38 11.45 -20.97
CA ALA A 16 -23.73 10.95 -20.70
C ALA A 16 -24.60 10.69 -21.95
N GLY A 17 -24.50 11.53 -22.98
CA GLY A 17 -25.29 11.39 -24.20
C GLY A 17 -24.94 10.18 -25.06
N LEU A 18 -23.83 9.49 -24.80
CA LEU A 18 -23.36 8.32 -25.51
C LEU A 18 -23.37 7.05 -24.65
N ALA A 19 -23.74 7.17 -23.38
CA ALA A 19 -23.73 6.06 -22.45
C ALA A 19 -24.72 4.95 -22.86
N PRO A 20 -24.36 3.68 -22.72
CA PRO A 20 -25.31 2.56 -22.80
C PRO A 20 -26.44 2.75 -21.78
N ARG A 21 -27.58 2.13 -22.04
CA ARG A 21 -28.69 2.11 -21.07
C ARG A 21 -28.29 1.27 -19.85
N ALA A 22 -28.65 1.77 -18.68
CA ALA A 22 -28.50 1.08 -17.42
C ALA A 22 -29.87 0.92 -16.74
N ASP A 23 -30.04 -0.12 -15.92
CA ASP A 23 -31.28 -0.37 -15.16
C ASP A 23 -31.45 0.62 -13.99
N HIS A 24 -30.31 1.09 -13.46
CA HIS A 24 -30.26 2.06 -12.37
C HIS A 24 -29.29 3.19 -12.73
N GLU A 25 -29.68 4.41 -12.40
CA GLU A 25 -28.86 5.60 -12.57
C GLU A 25 -28.69 6.30 -11.23
N LEU A 26 -27.47 6.75 -10.95
CA LEU A 26 -27.12 7.55 -9.80
C LEU A 26 -26.41 8.82 -10.27
N GLU A 27 -26.99 9.97 -9.99
CA GLU A 27 -26.32 11.26 -10.14
C GLU A 27 -25.62 11.64 -8.85
N VAL A 28 -24.35 12.09 -8.95
CA VAL A 28 -23.60 12.60 -7.82
C VAL A 28 -22.96 13.94 -8.19
N ASP A 29 -23.14 14.92 -7.30
CA ASP A 29 -22.46 16.22 -7.42
C ASP A 29 -21.07 16.11 -6.79
N GLY A 30 -20.07 15.79 -7.63
CA GLY A 30 -18.71 15.54 -7.21
C GLY A 30 -17.77 15.17 -8.35
N PHE A 31 -16.52 14.93 -8.03
CA PHE A 31 -15.48 14.52 -8.97
C PHE A 31 -15.35 12.99 -8.99
N LEU A 32 -15.89 12.35 -10.03
CA LEU A 32 -15.84 10.88 -10.14
C LEU A 32 -14.45 10.39 -10.53
N MET A 33 -13.88 9.46 -9.74
CA MET A 33 -12.56 8.86 -9.97
C MET A 33 -12.51 7.41 -9.50
N PRO A 34 -11.47 6.63 -9.86
CA PRO A 34 -11.24 5.31 -9.29
C PRO A 34 -11.10 5.36 -7.77
N GLY A 35 -11.47 4.27 -7.11
CA GLY A 35 -11.23 4.08 -5.68
C GLY A 35 -9.75 4.11 -5.32
N ALA A 36 -9.44 4.49 -4.08
CA ALA A 36 -8.08 4.51 -3.60
C ALA A 36 -7.56 3.11 -3.27
N ALA A 37 -6.24 2.93 -3.43
CA ALA A 37 -5.52 1.76 -2.93
C ALA A 37 -4.47 2.18 -1.89
N ASP A 38 -4.53 1.60 -0.70
CA ASP A 38 -3.49 1.72 0.30
C ASP A 38 -2.54 0.51 0.21
N ARG A 39 -1.29 0.78 -0.15
CA ARG A 39 -0.32 -0.29 -0.43
C ARG A 39 0.48 -0.75 0.78
N HIS A 40 0.16 -0.20 1.95
CA HIS A 40 0.71 -0.66 3.21
C HIS A 40 -0.27 -0.47 4.36
N VAL A 41 -0.88 -1.55 4.78
CA VAL A 41 -1.76 -1.58 5.96
C VAL A 41 -1.47 -2.81 6.82
N HIS A 42 -1.92 -2.76 8.06
CA HIS A 42 -2.13 -3.89 8.96
C HIS A 42 -3.64 -3.99 9.23
N ILE A 43 -4.38 -4.54 8.24
CA ILE A 43 -5.86 -4.49 8.24
C ILE A 43 -6.49 -5.17 9.45
N GLY A 44 -5.78 -6.12 10.07
CA GLY A 44 -6.23 -6.75 11.31
C GLY A 44 -6.28 -5.81 12.53
N LEU A 45 -5.71 -4.61 12.43
CA LEU A 45 -5.76 -3.55 13.46
C LEU A 45 -6.79 -2.46 13.16
N ALA A 46 -7.54 -2.58 12.05
CA ALA A 46 -8.52 -1.59 11.62
C ALA A 46 -9.89 -2.24 11.35
N ASP A 47 -10.94 -1.44 11.31
CA ASP A 47 -12.25 -1.87 10.81
C ASP A 47 -12.29 -1.79 9.28
N PRO A 48 -12.35 -2.92 8.54
CA PRO A 48 -12.41 -2.90 7.08
C PRO A 48 -13.58 -2.08 6.52
N GLY A 49 -14.72 -2.06 7.22
CA GLY A 49 -15.87 -1.26 6.82
C GLY A 49 -15.59 0.25 6.87
N ALA A 50 -14.90 0.71 7.92
CA ALA A 50 -14.47 2.11 8.04
C ALA A 50 -13.43 2.48 6.98
N VAL A 51 -12.50 1.56 6.65
CA VAL A 51 -11.50 1.76 5.58
C VAL A 51 -12.20 1.97 4.23
N LEU A 52 -13.18 1.13 3.91
CA LEU A 52 -13.96 1.25 2.67
C LEU A 52 -14.79 2.54 2.63
N LEU A 53 -15.49 2.89 3.73
CA LEU A 53 -16.25 4.14 3.83
C LEU A 53 -15.38 5.38 3.64
N GLY A 54 -14.11 5.32 4.05
CA GLY A 54 -13.11 6.36 3.82
C GLY A 54 -12.51 6.36 2.41
N GLY A 55 -13.09 5.63 1.44
CA GLY A 55 -12.71 5.67 0.01
C GLY A 55 -11.58 4.75 -0.42
N VAL A 56 -10.99 3.98 0.49
CA VAL A 56 -9.98 2.97 0.14
C VAL A 56 -10.69 1.68 -0.24
N THR A 57 -10.69 1.36 -1.54
CA THR A 57 -11.38 0.19 -2.12
C THR A 57 -10.48 -1.03 -2.25
N ALA A 58 -9.17 -0.85 -2.17
CA ALA A 58 -8.19 -1.93 -2.17
C ALA A 58 -7.08 -1.65 -1.16
N VAL A 59 -6.59 -2.69 -0.49
CA VAL A 59 -5.46 -2.60 0.45
C VAL A 59 -4.46 -3.71 0.22
N ARG A 60 -3.20 -3.47 0.58
CA ARG A 60 -2.21 -4.51 0.70
C ARG A 60 -1.76 -4.64 2.16
N ASP A 61 -2.14 -5.75 2.79
CA ASP A 61 -1.69 -6.09 4.14
C ASP A 61 -0.26 -6.64 4.10
N LEU A 62 0.64 -6.03 4.84
CA LEU A 62 2.07 -6.33 4.80
C LEU A 62 2.61 -7.04 6.03
N ALA A 63 1.78 -7.40 7.00
CA ALA A 63 2.11 -8.41 8.02
C ALA A 63 0.90 -8.74 8.90
N TRP A 64 0.43 -9.98 8.83
CA TRP A 64 -0.56 -10.50 9.77
C TRP A 64 -0.46 -12.04 9.84
N PRO A 65 -0.95 -12.69 10.94
CA PRO A 65 -0.95 -14.14 11.05
C PRO A 65 -1.66 -14.81 9.86
N PRO A 66 -1.02 -15.82 9.23
CA PRO A 66 -1.49 -16.36 7.96
C PRO A 66 -2.87 -17.02 8.04
N ASP A 67 -3.22 -17.60 9.19
CA ASP A 67 -4.51 -18.27 9.39
C ASP A 67 -5.69 -17.29 9.58
N VAL A 68 -5.38 -16.00 9.71
CA VAL A 68 -6.36 -14.92 9.78
C VAL A 68 -6.41 -14.17 8.46
N ILE A 69 -5.24 -13.76 7.94
CA ILE A 69 -5.21 -12.80 6.83
C ILE A 69 -5.59 -13.44 5.49
N PHE A 70 -5.18 -14.69 5.20
CA PHE A 70 -5.54 -15.31 3.93
C PHE A 70 -7.03 -15.62 3.82
N PRO A 71 -7.72 -16.20 4.83
CA PRO A 71 -9.17 -16.32 4.80
C PRO A 71 -9.90 -14.97 4.69
N LEU A 72 -9.36 -13.91 5.30
CA LEU A 72 -9.95 -12.57 5.18
C LEU A 72 -9.74 -12.00 3.75
N ALA A 73 -8.58 -12.23 3.14
CA ALA A 73 -8.31 -11.86 1.76
C ALA A 73 -9.26 -12.59 0.79
N ASP A 74 -9.45 -13.91 0.98
CA ASP A 74 -10.41 -14.71 0.19
C ASP A 74 -11.85 -14.17 0.35
N ALA A 75 -12.26 -13.86 1.56
CA ALA A 75 -13.58 -13.27 1.82
C ALA A 75 -13.75 -11.91 1.15
N SER A 76 -12.68 -11.13 1.03
CA SER A 76 -12.70 -9.79 0.41
C SER A 76 -12.96 -9.82 -1.11
N GLU A 77 -12.78 -10.96 -1.76
CA GLU A 77 -13.14 -11.13 -3.19
C GLU A 77 -14.66 -11.10 -3.41
N LEU A 78 -15.44 -11.38 -2.38
CA LEU A 78 -16.90 -11.39 -2.49
C LEU A 78 -17.44 -9.95 -2.59
N PRO A 79 -18.32 -9.63 -3.56
CA PRO A 79 -18.92 -8.31 -3.69
C PRO A 79 -19.69 -7.86 -2.44
N THR A 80 -20.15 -8.81 -1.62
CA THR A 80 -20.89 -8.56 -0.38
C THR A 80 -20.01 -8.27 0.84
N PHE A 81 -18.67 -8.43 0.70
CA PHE A 81 -17.75 -8.14 1.78
C PHE A 81 -17.82 -6.65 2.16
N ASN A 82 -17.95 -6.38 3.46
CA ASN A 82 -17.97 -5.01 3.96
C ASN A 82 -16.55 -4.52 4.27
N GLY A 83 -15.80 -4.25 3.21
CA GLY A 83 -14.41 -3.80 3.28
C GLY A 83 -13.79 -3.67 1.90
N PRO A 84 -12.53 -3.20 1.85
CA PRO A 84 -11.75 -3.14 0.61
C PRO A 84 -11.36 -4.52 0.10
N LEU A 85 -10.92 -4.62 -1.15
CA LEU A 85 -10.19 -5.78 -1.64
C LEU A 85 -8.87 -5.91 -0.88
N ILE A 86 -8.58 -7.09 -0.32
CA ILE A 86 -7.37 -7.30 0.46
C ILE A 86 -6.38 -8.17 -0.32
N ARG A 87 -5.19 -7.64 -0.54
CA ARG A 87 -4.04 -8.38 -1.07
C ARG A 87 -3.05 -8.57 0.08
N ALA A 88 -2.86 -9.81 0.53
CA ALA A 88 -2.08 -10.11 1.71
C ALA A 88 -0.68 -10.61 1.37
N ALA A 89 0.33 -10.18 2.14
CA ALA A 89 1.65 -10.79 2.14
C ALA A 89 1.73 -12.01 3.09
N GLY A 90 0.85 -12.06 4.09
CA GLY A 90 1.00 -12.98 5.22
C GLY A 90 2.02 -12.45 6.23
N PRO A 91 2.71 -13.33 6.99
CA PRO A 91 3.69 -12.92 7.98
C PRO A 91 4.91 -12.26 7.34
N MET A 92 5.54 -11.37 8.11
CA MET A 92 6.82 -10.75 7.75
C MET A 92 7.97 -11.75 8.00
N ILE A 93 8.73 -12.09 6.96
CA ILE A 93 9.91 -12.97 7.11
C ILE A 93 11.01 -12.19 7.82
N THR A 94 11.61 -12.80 8.84
CA THR A 94 12.63 -12.18 9.69
C THR A 94 13.63 -13.20 10.21
N ALA A 95 14.72 -12.74 10.83
CA ALA A 95 15.65 -13.60 11.56
C ALA A 95 15.05 -13.99 12.93
N PRO A 96 15.57 -15.04 13.60
CA PRO A 96 15.16 -15.41 14.95
C PRO A 96 15.33 -14.26 15.94
N GLY A 97 14.22 -13.89 16.60
CA GLY A 97 14.16 -12.73 17.51
C GLY A 97 14.16 -11.37 16.79
N GLY A 98 14.03 -11.34 15.48
CA GLY A 98 13.92 -10.11 14.70
C GLY A 98 12.52 -9.50 14.72
N TYR A 99 12.43 -8.23 14.32
CA TYR A 99 11.15 -7.53 14.19
C TYR A 99 10.21 -8.24 13.19
N PRO A 100 8.93 -8.43 13.48
CA PRO A 100 8.15 -7.88 14.60
C PRO A 100 7.85 -8.92 15.70
N THR A 101 8.63 -9.97 15.87
CA THR A 101 8.28 -11.16 16.69
C THR A 101 8.04 -10.85 18.18
N ALA A 102 8.64 -9.79 18.70
CA ALA A 102 8.48 -9.35 20.09
C ALA A 102 7.63 -8.08 20.25
N GLU A 103 7.07 -7.56 19.16
CA GLU A 103 6.33 -6.30 19.18
C GLU A 103 4.91 -6.48 19.75
N ARG A 104 4.48 -5.52 20.57
CA ARG A 104 3.18 -5.60 21.27
C ARG A 104 1.98 -5.47 20.33
N TRP A 105 2.14 -4.82 19.19
CA TRP A 105 1.09 -4.69 18.18
C TRP A 105 0.89 -5.97 17.36
N ALA A 106 1.92 -6.82 17.30
CA ALA A 106 2.00 -7.99 16.45
C ALA A 106 1.53 -9.24 17.20
N PRO A 107 0.35 -9.80 16.90
CA PRO A 107 -0.05 -11.08 17.47
C PRO A 107 0.91 -12.20 17.03
N PRO A 108 1.00 -13.31 17.79
CA PRO A 108 1.84 -14.46 17.42
C PRO A 108 1.55 -14.93 15.98
N GLY A 109 2.60 -15.14 15.19
CA GLY A 109 2.49 -15.52 13.78
C GLY A 109 2.54 -14.36 12.81
N THR A 110 2.64 -13.10 13.27
CA THR A 110 2.86 -11.93 12.39
C THR A 110 4.30 -11.89 11.85
N GLY A 111 5.27 -12.39 12.59
CA GLY A 111 6.65 -12.63 12.14
C GLY A 111 6.88 -14.11 11.85
N LEU A 112 7.58 -14.41 10.76
CA LEU A 112 8.01 -15.75 10.37
C LEU A 112 9.53 -15.80 10.43
N GLU A 113 10.06 -16.42 11.48
CA GLU A 113 11.50 -16.57 11.65
C GLU A 113 12.06 -17.65 10.71
N VAL A 114 13.21 -17.38 10.09
CA VAL A 114 13.90 -18.34 9.20
C VAL A 114 15.37 -18.47 9.59
N ARG A 115 15.94 -19.67 9.39
CA ARG A 115 17.36 -19.99 9.63
C ARG A 115 17.96 -20.65 8.39
N GLY A 116 18.85 -19.91 7.74
CA GLY A 116 19.52 -20.38 6.53
C GLY A 116 18.69 -20.22 5.25
N ALA A 117 19.37 -20.27 4.13
CA ALA A 117 18.80 -19.99 2.81
C ALA A 117 17.69 -20.98 2.41
N GLU A 118 17.79 -22.25 2.82
CA GLU A 118 16.80 -23.29 2.49
C GLU A 118 15.46 -23.04 3.20
N GLU A 119 15.49 -22.71 4.50
CA GLU A 119 14.29 -22.39 5.26
C GLU A 119 13.65 -21.09 4.75
N ALA A 120 14.47 -20.10 4.40
CA ALA A 120 14.04 -18.84 3.83
C ALA A 120 13.31 -19.02 2.48
N ALA A 121 13.85 -19.84 1.57
CA ALA A 121 13.20 -20.18 0.31
C ALA A 121 11.91 -20.98 0.53
N THR A 122 11.91 -21.94 1.44
CA THR A 122 10.72 -22.75 1.79
C THR A 122 9.60 -21.87 2.35
N ALA A 123 9.94 -20.87 3.17
CA ALA A 123 8.96 -19.90 3.69
C ALA A 123 8.23 -19.18 2.56
N VAL A 124 8.96 -18.72 1.54
CA VAL A 124 8.37 -18.07 0.35
C VAL A 124 7.45 -19.03 -0.41
N GLU A 125 7.88 -20.27 -0.62
CA GLU A 125 7.06 -21.28 -1.30
C GLU A 125 5.74 -21.56 -0.58
N VAL A 126 5.78 -21.65 0.75
CA VAL A 126 4.58 -21.86 1.58
C VAL A 126 3.64 -20.66 1.46
N LEU A 127 4.16 -19.43 1.54
CA LEU A 127 3.35 -18.22 1.43
C LEU A 127 2.75 -18.05 0.04
N ALA A 128 3.53 -18.31 -1.02
CA ALA A 128 3.04 -18.32 -2.39
C ALA A 128 1.91 -19.33 -2.59
N GLY A 129 2.09 -20.57 -2.05
CA GLY A 129 1.07 -21.61 -2.08
C GLY A 129 -0.22 -21.27 -1.31
N ARG A 130 -0.17 -20.32 -0.39
CA ARG A 130 -1.33 -19.78 0.35
C ARG A 130 -1.98 -18.56 -0.32
N GLY A 131 -1.47 -18.11 -1.47
CA GLY A 131 -2.04 -16.98 -2.20
C GLY A 131 -1.46 -15.63 -1.81
N ALA A 132 -0.24 -15.59 -1.24
CA ALA A 132 0.43 -14.32 -0.96
C ALA A 132 0.56 -13.48 -2.24
N ALA A 133 0.21 -12.18 -2.15
CA ALA A 133 0.30 -11.23 -3.25
C ALA A 133 1.66 -10.52 -3.32
N ALA A 134 2.45 -10.63 -2.26
CA ALA A 134 3.82 -10.14 -2.13
C ALA A 134 4.52 -10.90 -1.00
N ILE A 135 5.84 -10.85 -0.97
CA ILE A 135 6.63 -11.32 0.16
C ILE A 135 7.10 -10.11 0.95
N LYS A 136 6.81 -10.08 2.25
CA LYS A 136 7.31 -9.03 3.16
C LYS A 136 8.52 -9.55 3.93
N VAL A 137 9.62 -8.78 3.92
CA VAL A 137 10.82 -9.08 4.70
C VAL A 137 11.15 -7.92 5.64
N SER A 138 11.63 -8.24 6.84
CA SER A 138 12.08 -7.26 7.83
C SER A 138 13.59 -7.09 7.80
N LEU A 139 14.04 -5.89 7.46
CA LEU A 139 15.42 -5.42 7.63
C LEU A 139 15.43 -4.30 8.66
N ASN A 140 14.86 -4.55 9.87
CA ASN A 140 14.87 -3.61 10.98
C ASN A 140 16.03 -3.94 11.94
N ALA A 141 17.22 -3.41 11.65
CA ALA A 141 18.41 -3.64 12.44
C ALA A 141 18.43 -2.89 13.79
N GLU A 142 17.49 -1.96 13.99
CA GLU A 142 17.37 -1.22 15.26
C GLU A 142 16.51 -1.99 16.29
N ALA A 143 15.56 -2.81 15.80
CA ALA A 143 14.66 -3.58 16.65
C ALA A 143 15.08 -5.06 16.83
N GLY A 144 16.19 -5.50 16.25
CA GLY A 144 16.69 -6.85 16.43
C GLY A 144 17.48 -7.41 15.27
N PRO A 145 17.76 -8.71 15.25
CA PRO A 145 18.44 -9.38 14.17
C PRO A 145 17.64 -9.30 12.86
N THR A 146 18.35 -9.20 11.73
CA THR A 146 17.76 -9.25 10.39
C THR A 146 18.24 -10.50 9.65
N PRO A 147 17.50 -10.99 8.64
CA PRO A 147 17.98 -12.06 7.78
C PRO A 147 19.40 -11.76 7.25
N THR A 148 20.24 -12.77 7.17
CA THR A 148 21.57 -12.66 6.53
C THR A 148 21.43 -12.36 5.05
N ASP A 149 22.52 -11.90 4.41
CA ASP A 149 22.49 -11.63 2.97
C ASP A 149 22.20 -12.90 2.14
N GLY A 150 22.62 -14.07 2.62
CA GLY A 150 22.29 -15.36 1.99
C GLY A 150 20.81 -15.74 2.10
N GLU A 151 20.20 -15.48 3.26
CA GLU A 151 18.74 -15.67 3.47
C GLU A 151 17.93 -14.68 2.64
N LEU A 152 18.33 -13.41 2.63
CA LEU A 152 17.68 -12.37 1.84
C LEU A 152 17.74 -12.67 0.34
N ALA A 153 18.90 -13.11 -0.16
CA ALA A 153 19.06 -13.51 -1.56
C ALA A 153 18.15 -14.72 -1.90
N ALA A 154 18.05 -15.70 -1.00
CA ALA A 154 17.17 -16.86 -1.18
C ALA A 154 15.68 -16.47 -1.21
N ILE A 155 15.25 -15.52 -0.34
CA ILE A 155 13.90 -14.97 -0.35
C ILE A 155 13.59 -14.30 -1.69
N VAL A 156 14.49 -13.42 -2.16
CA VAL A 156 14.29 -12.68 -3.41
C VAL A 156 14.25 -13.62 -4.62
N GLN A 157 15.16 -14.60 -4.66
CA GLN A 157 15.18 -15.60 -5.73
C GLN A 157 13.89 -16.42 -5.76
N ALA A 158 13.49 -17.02 -4.63
CA ALA A 158 12.29 -17.85 -4.55
C ALA A 158 11.02 -17.04 -4.89
N ALA A 159 10.91 -15.79 -4.43
CA ALA A 159 9.82 -14.89 -4.79
C ALA A 159 9.78 -14.60 -6.29
N GLY A 160 10.94 -14.35 -6.91
CA GLY A 160 11.06 -14.13 -8.36
C GLY A 160 10.61 -15.35 -9.18
N GLU A 161 10.93 -16.57 -8.75
CA GLU A 161 10.48 -17.82 -9.38
C GLU A 161 8.95 -17.99 -9.33
N ARG A 162 8.29 -17.34 -8.36
CA ARG A 162 6.83 -17.30 -8.21
C ARG A 162 6.17 -16.04 -8.81
N GLY A 163 6.97 -15.13 -9.38
CA GLY A 163 6.47 -13.85 -9.90
C GLY A 163 5.96 -12.90 -8.80
N LEU A 164 6.40 -13.07 -7.55
CA LEU A 164 5.98 -12.26 -6.41
C LEU A 164 6.97 -11.12 -6.17
N PRO A 165 6.48 -9.88 -5.96
CA PRO A 165 7.34 -8.80 -5.52
C PRO A 165 7.79 -9.01 -4.07
N VAL A 166 9.02 -8.57 -3.76
CA VAL A 166 9.52 -8.53 -2.38
C VAL A 166 9.48 -7.10 -1.88
N THR A 167 8.74 -6.88 -0.79
CA THR A 167 8.62 -5.60 -0.10
C THR A 167 9.44 -5.65 1.19
N ALA A 168 10.42 -4.76 1.34
CA ALA A 168 11.30 -4.73 2.51
C ALA A 168 10.94 -3.58 3.46
N HIS A 169 10.80 -3.89 4.76
CA HIS A 169 10.91 -2.90 5.82
C HIS A 169 12.40 -2.62 6.00
N VAL A 170 12.85 -1.39 5.73
CA VAL A 170 14.25 -1.00 5.81
C VAL A 170 14.43 0.03 6.91
N GLN A 171 15.13 -0.36 7.99
CA GLN A 171 15.41 0.49 9.15
C GLN A 171 16.78 0.15 9.74
N GLY A 172 17.54 1.19 10.03
CA GLY A 172 18.94 1.11 10.44
C GLY A 172 19.90 1.38 9.28
N VAL A 173 21.07 1.90 9.64
CA VAL A 173 22.11 2.32 8.68
C VAL A 173 22.51 1.16 7.76
N GLY A 174 22.54 1.41 6.45
CA GLY A 174 22.95 0.46 5.42
C GLY A 174 21.88 -0.58 5.02
N GLN A 175 20.70 -0.60 5.68
CA GLN A 175 19.67 -1.60 5.35
C GLN A 175 19.03 -1.34 3.97
N ALA A 176 18.94 -0.08 3.53
CA ALA A 176 18.48 0.26 2.19
C ALA A 176 19.45 -0.27 1.11
N GLU A 177 20.78 -0.13 1.29
CA GLU A 177 21.78 -0.69 0.37
C GLU A 177 21.72 -2.21 0.33
N ARG A 178 21.57 -2.88 1.49
CA ARG A 178 21.41 -4.33 1.54
C ARG A 178 20.19 -4.81 0.76
N ALA A 179 19.05 -4.15 0.95
CA ALA A 179 17.82 -4.47 0.25
C ALA A 179 17.97 -4.31 -1.27
N LEU A 180 18.59 -3.21 -1.72
CA LEU A 180 18.89 -2.98 -3.14
C LEU A 180 19.83 -4.03 -3.70
N GLY A 181 20.93 -4.34 -2.98
CA GLY A 181 21.90 -5.34 -3.38
C GLY A 181 21.32 -6.75 -3.52
N ALA A 182 20.30 -7.08 -2.75
CA ALA A 182 19.57 -8.34 -2.84
C ALA A 182 18.51 -8.38 -3.96
N GLY A 183 18.13 -7.23 -4.52
CA GLY A 183 17.14 -7.16 -5.60
C GLY A 183 15.69 -7.12 -5.12
N VAL A 184 15.39 -6.54 -3.94
CA VAL A 184 14.00 -6.30 -3.55
C VAL A 184 13.33 -5.35 -4.54
N SER A 185 12.02 -5.45 -4.68
CA SER A 185 11.25 -4.66 -5.66
C SER A 185 10.62 -3.40 -5.06
N GLU A 186 10.57 -3.31 -3.73
CA GLU A 186 9.87 -2.22 -3.06
C GLU A 186 10.37 -2.01 -1.63
N PHE A 187 10.45 -0.74 -1.22
CA PHE A 187 10.55 -0.38 0.19
C PHE A 187 9.16 -0.12 0.76
N ALA A 188 8.87 -0.76 1.88
CA ALA A 188 7.58 -0.67 2.57
C ALA A 188 7.30 0.73 3.15
N HIS A 189 8.37 1.46 3.41
CA HIS A 189 8.39 2.82 3.91
C HIS A 189 9.48 3.60 3.20
N CYS A 190 9.35 4.93 3.17
CA CYS A 190 10.51 5.75 2.88
C CYS A 190 11.53 5.60 4.02
N PRO A 191 12.80 5.27 3.76
CA PRO A 191 13.82 5.19 4.79
C PRO A 191 13.93 6.49 5.59
N TRP A 192 13.92 6.39 6.92
CA TRP A 192 13.92 7.52 7.84
C TRP A 192 15.05 7.47 8.88
N SER A 193 15.67 6.30 9.07
CA SER A 193 16.73 6.07 10.06
C SER A 193 18.09 6.60 9.62
N GLU A 194 18.24 6.89 8.33
CA GLU A 194 19.44 7.50 7.75
C GLU A 194 19.12 8.40 6.56
N ARG A 195 19.94 9.43 6.34
CA ARG A 195 19.92 10.20 5.11
C ARG A 195 20.69 9.45 4.04
N LEU A 196 19.99 8.94 3.04
CA LEU A 196 20.59 8.14 1.97
C LEU A 196 21.54 8.98 1.10
N SER A 197 22.63 8.36 0.61
CA SER A 197 23.54 8.98 -0.36
C SER A 197 22.87 9.13 -1.73
N GLU A 198 23.38 10.04 -2.57
CA GLU A 198 22.87 10.22 -3.94
C GLU A 198 22.97 8.92 -4.75
N SER A 199 24.09 8.20 -4.61
CA SER A 199 24.29 6.94 -5.33
C SER A 199 23.27 5.86 -4.94
N VAL A 200 22.88 5.79 -3.67
CA VAL A 200 21.85 4.87 -3.19
C VAL A 200 20.47 5.27 -3.72
N LEU A 201 20.15 6.56 -3.72
CA LEU A 201 18.88 7.07 -4.26
C LEU A 201 18.77 6.86 -5.77
N GLU A 202 19.84 7.10 -6.53
CA GLU A 202 19.86 6.83 -7.98
C GLU A 202 19.72 5.33 -8.31
N ALA A 203 20.33 4.47 -7.49
CA ALA A 203 20.15 3.02 -7.62
C ALA A 203 18.72 2.60 -7.25
N ALA A 204 18.17 3.14 -6.15
CA ALA A 204 16.80 2.87 -5.71
C ALA A 204 15.77 3.32 -6.76
N ALA A 205 15.94 4.52 -7.34
CA ALA A 205 15.02 5.05 -8.35
C ALA A 205 14.89 4.16 -9.60
N LYS A 206 15.91 3.35 -9.90
CA LYS A 206 15.92 2.41 -11.04
C LYS A 206 15.39 1.03 -10.68
N ALA A 207 15.47 0.64 -9.41
CA ALA A 207 15.27 -0.74 -8.97
C ALA A 207 14.01 -0.97 -8.17
N VAL A 208 13.58 0.01 -7.37
CA VAL A 208 12.46 -0.14 -6.44
C VAL A 208 11.43 0.98 -6.61
N ARG A 209 10.24 0.71 -6.13
CA ARG A 209 9.27 1.76 -5.77
C ARG A 209 9.26 1.91 -4.25
N ILE A 210 8.83 3.08 -3.77
CA ILE A 210 8.72 3.35 -2.34
C ILE A 210 7.26 3.62 -1.97
N VAL A 211 6.75 2.91 -0.97
CA VAL A 211 5.46 3.23 -0.34
C VAL A 211 5.67 4.40 0.60
N SER A 212 4.80 5.41 0.53
CA SER A 212 5.06 6.69 1.17
C SER A 212 5.08 6.64 2.69
N THR A 213 3.99 6.31 3.35
CA THR A 213 3.84 6.16 4.81
C THR A 213 4.53 7.25 5.65
N LEU A 214 4.42 8.51 5.24
CA LEU A 214 5.11 9.63 5.91
C LEU A 214 4.43 10.04 7.21
N ASP A 215 3.07 9.96 7.26
CA ASP A 215 2.32 10.45 8.41
C ASP A 215 2.55 9.67 9.70
N ILE A 216 2.99 8.39 9.62
CA ILE A 216 3.38 7.62 10.81
C ILE A 216 4.57 8.24 11.57
N TRP A 217 5.35 9.09 10.93
CA TRP A 217 6.46 9.83 11.53
C TRP A 217 6.06 11.24 11.95
N SER A 218 4.84 11.66 11.63
CA SER A 218 4.34 12.99 11.94
C SER A 218 3.23 12.97 12.99
N PHE A 219 2.17 12.22 12.77
CA PHE A 219 0.90 12.36 13.48
C PHE A 219 0.50 13.84 13.64
N GLY A 220 0.76 14.65 12.58
CA GLY A 220 0.53 16.09 12.57
C GLY A 220 1.65 16.95 13.17
N ASN A 221 2.80 16.37 13.53
CA ASN A 221 3.96 17.09 14.07
C ASN A 221 5.18 16.99 13.13
N VAL A 222 6.13 17.90 13.28
CA VAL A 222 7.39 17.84 12.53
C VAL A 222 8.47 17.17 13.38
N THR A 223 8.76 15.90 13.10
CA THR A 223 9.80 15.12 13.79
C THR A 223 11.10 15.06 12.99
N SER A 224 12.17 14.54 13.57
CA SER A 224 13.44 14.27 12.89
C SER A 224 13.29 13.17 11.83
N GLU A 225 12.52 12.14 12.17
CA GLU A 225 12.19 11.00 11.31
C GLU A 225 11.44 11.45 10.06
N LEU A 226 10.39 12.29 10.24
CA LEU A 226 9.65 12.87 9.13
C LEU A 226 10.57 13.69 8.20
N ARG A 227 11.46 14.52 8.78
CA ARG A 227 12.40 15.33 7.95
C ARG A 227 13.33 14.44 7.13
N THR A 228 13.87 13.39 7.72
CA THR A 228 14.74 12.44 7.00
C THR A 228 13.97 11.70 5.91
N ALA A 229 12.79 11.17 6.23
CA ALA A 229 11.93 10.48 5.28
C ALA A 229 11.55 11.38 4.10
N THR A 230 11.10 12.60 4.36
CA THR A 230 10.69 13.55 3.32
C THR A 230 11.87 14.04 2.46
N ASP A 231 13.06 14.27 3.03
CA ASP A 231 14.29 14.56 2.26
C ASP A 231 14.67 13.42 1.34
N ASN A 232 14.71 12.19 1.87
CA ASN A 232 14.99 11.00 1.08
C ASN A 232 13.95 10.80 -0.04
N MET A 233 12.66 10.95 0.26
CA MET A 233 11.59 10.77 -0.72
C MET A 233 11.65 11.84 -1.83
N ALA A 234 11.86 13.11 -1.48
CA ALA A 234 11.96 14.18 -2.46
C ALA A 234 13.16 13.96 -3.41
N ARG A 235 14.31 13.54 -2.87
CA ARG A 235 15.51 13.23 -3.66
C ARG A 235 15.34 11.96 -4.49
N PHE A 236 14.70 10.92 -3.94
CA PHE A 236 14.35 9.70 -4.68
C PHE A 236 13.45 10.02 -5.89
N ARG A 237 12.39 10.83 -5.68
CA ARG A 237 11.52 11.28 -6.76
C ARG A 237 12.29 12.11 -7.80
N ALA A 238 13.15 13.04 -7.35
CA ALA A 238 13.96 13.85 -8.25
C ALA A 238 14.92 13.01 -9.12
N ALA A 239 15.36 11.84 -8.62
CA ALA A 239 16.14 10.85 -9.36
C ALA A 239 15.28 10.00 -10.33
N GLY A 240 13.97 10.24 -10.42
CA GLY A 240 13.04 9.50 -11.28
C GLY A 240 12.40 8.27 -10.61
N GLY A 241 12.49 8.15 -9.31
CA GLY A 241 11.92 7.05 -8.53
C GLY A 241 10.39 7.10 -8.45
N THR A 242 9.75 5.94 -8.41
CA THR A 242 8.30 5.79 -8.33
C THR A 242 7.84 5.75 -6.87
N VAL A 243 7.00 6.72 -6.49
CA VAL A 243 6.32 6.77 -5.20
C VAL A 243 4.91 6.20 -5.35
N VAL A 244 4.49 5.35 -4.42
CA VAL A 244 3.12 4.83 -4.34
C VAL A 244 2.54 5.15 -2.97
N TYR A 245 1.23 5.43 -2.93
CA TYR A 245 0.53 5.75 -1.70
C TYR A 245 0.38 4.54 -0.79
N GLY A 246 0.62 4.73 0.49
CA GLY A 246 0.30 3.84 1.59
C GLY A 246 0.46 4.57 2.91
N THR A 247 -0.20 4.07 3.96
CA THR A 247 -0.32 4.79 5.23
C THR A 247 0.31 4.09 6.42
N ASP A 248 0.56 2.78 6.31
CA ASP A 248 0.87 1.91 7.45
C ASP A 248 -0.28 1.89 8.49
N LEU A 249 -1.53 1.91 7.96
CA LEU A 249 -2.76 1.86 8.77
C LEU A 249 -2.71 0.70 9.77
N GLY A 250 -3.09 1.00 10.99
CA GLY A 250 -2.98 0.14 12.16
C GLY A 250 -1.96 0.68 13.17
N ASN A 251 -1.10 1.59 12.74
CA ASN A 251 -0.15 2.28 13.60
C ASN A 251 -0.71 3.61 14.11
N GLY A 252 -0.76 3.75 15.43
CA GLY A 252 -1.11 5.01 16.09
C GLY A 252 -2.45 5.61 15.67
N ALA A 253 -2.44 6.89 15.31
CA ALA A 253 -3.63 7.68 14.98
C ALA A 253 -3.86 7.83 13.47
N ILE A 254 -3.35 6.91 12.64
CA ILE A 254 -3.66 6.88 11.20
C ILE A 254 -5.17 6.61 11.03
N PRO A 255 -5.92 7.49 10.35
CA PRO A 255 -7.35 7.33 10.17
C PRO A 255 -7.67 6.19 9.20
N PRO A 256 -8.78 5.46 9.37
CA PRO A 256 -9.25 4.54 8.36
C PRO A 256 -9.71 5.29 7.10
N GLY A 257 -9.35 4.77 5.92
CA GLY A 257 -9.64 5.40 4.63
C GLY A 257 -8.47 6.21 4.06
N ILE A 258 -8.77 7.20 3.20
CA ILE A 258 -7.73 8.05 2.63
C ILE A 258 -7.19 8.98 3.71
N ASP A 259 -5.90 8.86 4.02
CA ASP A 259 -5.24 9.79 4.93
C ASP A 259 -4.84 11.08 4.18
N VAL A 260 -5.62 12.13 4.43
CA VAL A 260 -5.39 13.45 3.80
C VAL A 260 -4.06 14.06 4.27
N ARG A 261 -3.58 13.76 5.49
CA ARG A 261 -2.27 14.27 5.96
C ARG A 261 -1.13 13.64 5.17
N GLU A 262 -1.20 12.33 4.90
CA GLU A 262 -0.24 11.66 4.02
C GLU A 262 -0.22 12.31 2.62
N VAL A 263 -1.39 12.55 2.04
CA VAL A 263 -1.55 13.23 0.75
C VAL A 263 -0.93 14.63 0.75
N LEU A 264 -1.18 15.42 1.80
CA LEU A 264 -0.61 16.78 1.94
C LEU A 264 0.91 16.74 2.17
N LEU A 265 1.44 15.77 2.91
CA LEU A 265 2.89 15.56 3.06
C LEU A 265 3.56 15.29 1.71
N LEU A 266 2.96 14.45 0.87
CA LEU A 266 3.45 14.20 -0.49
C LEU A 266 3.46 15.48 -1.33
N ARG A 267 2.45 16.34 -1.19
CA ARG A 267 2.37 17.62 -1.89
C ARG A 267 3.39 18.64 -1.38
N GLU A 268 3.40 18.88 -0.07
CA GLU A 268 4.07 20.00 0.55
C GLU A 268 5.56 19.76 0.81
N THR A 269 5.93 18.50 1.13
CA THR A 269 7.30 18.17 1.53
C THR A 269 8.07 17.41 0.46
N VAL A 270 7.39 16.55 -0.30
CA VAL A 270 8.02 15.77 -1.40
C VAL A 270 7.93 16.52 -2.73
N GLY A 271 6.99 17.45 -2.86
CA GLY A 271 6.81 18.26 -4.05
C GLY A 271 6.10 17.56 -5.22
N MET A 272 5.30 16.53 -4.94
CA MET A 272 4.49 15.88 -5.96
C MET A 272 3.37 16.80 -6.44
N THR A 273 3.04 16.74 -7.72
CA THR A 273 1.85 17.40 -8.28
C THR A 273 0.57 16.68 -7.84
N ALA A 274 -0.58 17.32 -7.94
CA ALA A 274 -1.85 16.67 -7.64
C ALA A 274 -2.10 15.45 -8.52
N ASP A 275 -1.79 15.54 -9.82
CA ASP A 275 -1.95 14.41 -10.75
C ASP A 275 -1.04 13.22 -10.36
N GLU A 276 0.23 13.46 -10.01
CA GLU A 276 1.14 12.40 -9.53
C GLU A 276 0.64 11.75 -8.23
N ILE A 277 0.06 12.55 -7.32
CA ILE A 277 -0.51 12.03 -6.07
C ILE A 277 -1.74 11.17 -6.37
N LEU A 278 -2.64 11.61 -7.25
CA LEU A 278 -3.81 10.84 -7.63
C LEU A 278 -3.42 9.55 -8.37
N GLU A 279 -2.40 9.58 -9.23
CA GLU A 279 -1.86 8.38 -9.87
C GLU A 279 -1.28 7.40 -8.83
N ALA A 280 -0.53 7.89 -7.83
CA ALA A 280 -0.01 7.08 -6.74
C ALA A 280 -1.11 6.47 -5.86
N LEU A 281 -2.25 7.18 -5.71
CA LEU A 281 -3.36 6.84 -4.81
C LEU A 281 -4.30 5.79 -5.41
N VAL A 282 -4.66 5.89 -6.70
CA VAL A 282 -5.76 5.08 -7.26
C VAL A 282 -5.43 3.58 -7.34
N ALA A 283 -6.47 2.76 -7.23
CA ALA A 283 -6.37 1.30 -7.32
C ALA A 283 -6.10 0.80 -8.76
N GLY A 284 -6.48 1.59 -9.76
CA GLY A 284 -6.31 1.29 -11.17
C GLY A 284 -6.92 2.37 -12.06
N PRO A 285 -6.81 2.25 -13.39
CA PRO A 285 -7.35 3.24 -14.31
C PRO A 285 -8.88 3.20 -14.36
N LEU A 286 -9.48 4.35 -14.71
CA LEU A 286 -10.90 4.48 -15.01
C LEU A 286 -11.14 4.13 -16.48
N GLU A 287 -11.24 2.84 -16.79
CA GLU A 287 -11.41 2.35 -18.15
C GLU A 287 -12.29 1.10 -18.22
N SER A 288 -12.83 0.79 -19.40
CA SER A 288 -13.61 -0.42 -19.63
C SER A 288 -12.79 -1.68 -19.33
N GLY A 289 -13.42 -2.64 -18.63
CA GLY A 289 -12.80 -3.87 -18.14
C GLY A 289 -12.14 -3.73 -16.77
N GLY A 290 -11.96 -2.51 -16.25
CA GLY A 290 -11.45 -2.26 -14.91
C GLY A 290 -12.45 -2.64 -13.83
N PRO A 291 -12.03 -2.69 -12.56
CA PRO A 291 -12.94 -2.92 -11.44
C PRO A 291 -13.90 -1.74 -11.26
N ALA A 292 -15.15 -2.03 -10.96
CA ALA A 292 -16.16 -1.00 -10.63
C ALA A 292 -16.00 -0.53 -9.18
N ASP A 293 -14.80 -0.05 -8.87
CA ASP A 293 -14.39 0.53 -7.59
C ASP A 293 -14.20 2.03 -7.80
N LEU A 294 -15.16 2.83 -7.32
CA LEU A 294 -15.23 4.26 -7.62
C LEU A 294 -15.44 5.07 -6.36
N ILE A 295 -14.92 6.29 -6.35
CA ILE A 295 -15.23 7.30 -5.35
C ILE A 295 -15.57 8.63 -6.04
N ALA A 296 -16.31 9.47 -5.32
CA ALA A 296 -16.55 10.84 -5.74
C ALA A 296 -16.29 11.81 -4.59
N PRO A 297 -15.09 12.42 -4.53
CA PRO A 297 -14.86 13.61 -3.71
C PRO A 297 -15.83 14.75 -4.06
N ALA A 298 -16.22 15.56 -3.06
CA ALA A 298 -17.16 16.67 -3.23
C ALA A 298 -16.65 17.75 -4.21
N ARG A 299 -15.35 17.87 -4.39
CA ARG A 299 -14.67 18.82 -5.30
C ARG A 299 -13.56 18.11 -6.07
N ASP A 300 -13.07 18.74 -7.13
CA ASP A 300 -11.95 18.23 -7.91
C ASP A 300 -10.66 18.19 -7.04
N PRO A 301 -10.12 17.00 -6.73
CA PRO A 301 -8.92 16.88 -5.91
C PRO A 301 -7.64 17.39 -6.59
N ARG A 302 -7.67 17.65 -7.89
CA ARG A 302 -6.54 18.28 -8.60
C ARG A 302 -6.41 19.76 -8.22
N GLU A 303 -7.54 20.41 -7.86
CA GLU A 303 -7.58 21.79 -7.40
C GLU A 303 -7.42 21.89 -5.87
N ASP A 304 -7.99 20.92 -5.13
CA ASP A 304 -7.98 20.87 -3.67
C ASP A 304 -7.88 19.42 -3.17
N LEU A 305 -6.65 18.98 -2.85
CA LEU A 305 -6.41 17.62 -2.36
C LEU A 305 -7.14 17.29 -1.06
N THR A 306 -7.57 18.29 -0.27
CA THR A 306 -8.36 18.05 0.95
C THR A 306 -9.75 17.50 0.64
N ALA A 307 -10.23 17.65 -0.59
CA ALA A 307 -11.50 17.07 -1.05
C ALA A 307 -11.52 15.54 -0.94
N LEU A 308 -10.36 14.88 -0.94
CA LEU A 308 -10.24 13.42 -0.74
C LEU A 308 -10.76 12.96 0.63
N GLY A 309 -10.90 13.87 1.61
CA GLY A 309 -11.53 13.60 2.90
C GLY A 309 -13.04 13.87 2.96
N ASP A 310 -13.64 14.36 1.86
CA ASP A 310 -15.09 14.69 1.77
C ASP A 310 -15.72 13.93 0.59
N LEU A 311 -16.07 12.66 0.82
CA LEU A 311 -16.59 11.77 -0.21
C LEU A 311 -18.11 11.81 -0.29
N LYS A 312 -18.65 12.00 -1.48
CA LYS A 312 -20.08 11.94 -1.80
C LYS A 312 -20.54 10.55 -2.25
N LEU A 313 -19.59 9.73 -2.75
CA LEU A 313 -19.88 8.40 -3.24
C LEU A 313 -18.72 7.47 -2.98
N VAL A 314 -19.03 6.25 -2.58
CA VAL A 314 -18.11 5.11 -2.56
C VAL A 314 -18.81 3.91 -3.18
N ILE A 315 -18.20 3.34 -4.21
CA ILE A 315 -18.62 2.09 -4.87
C ILE A 315 -17.51 1.06 -4.77
N ARG A 316 -17.88 -0.17 -4.40
CA ARG A 316 -16.97 -1.31 -4.34
C ARG A 316 -17.57 -2.49 -5.11
N ALA A 317 -16.84 -2.99 -6.12
CA ALA A 317 -17.30 -4.08 -7.00
C ALA A 317 -18.71 -3.81 -7.57
N GLY A 318 -18.98 -2.59 -8.05
CA GLY A 318 -20.27 -2.17 -8.58
C GLY A 318 -21.37 -1.91 -7.55
N ARG A 319 -21.15 -2.22 -6.27
CA ARG A 319 -22.10 -1.99 -5.19
C ARG A 319 -21.90 -0.60 -4.58
N VAL A 320 -22.97 0.18 -4.51
CA VAL A 320 -22.97 1.46 -3.75
C VAL A 320 -22.81 1.15 -2.26
N VAL A 321 -21.75 1.68 -1.65
CA VAL A 321 -21.44 1.58 -0.23
C VAL A 321 -22.04 2.76 0.51
N THR A 322 -21.82 3.97 -0.01
CA THR A 322 -22.45 5.19 0.47
C THR A 322 -22.69 6.16 -0.69
N ALA A 323 -23.75 6.94 -0.62
CA ALA A 323 -24.05 8.06 -1.50
C ALA A 323 -24.69 9.18 -0.66
N ALA A 324 -24.18 10.44 -0.75
CA ALA A 324 -24.63 11.61 0.01
C ALA A 324 -25.11 12.73 -0.92
#